data_d1eb7630a3b57ee57d95fa369e2ee3df
#
_entry.id   d1eb7630a3b57ee57d95fa369e2ee3df
#
_cell.length_a   1.000
_cell.length_b   1.000
_cell.length_c   1.000
_cell.angle_alpha   90.00
_cell.angle_beta   90.00
_cell.angle_gamma   90.00
#
_symmetry.space_group_name_H-M   'P 1'
#
loop_
_entity.id
_entity.type
_entity.pdbx_description
1 polymer ?
#
loop_
_entity_poly.entity_id
_entity_poly.type
_entity_poly.pdbx_seq_one_letter_code
_entity_poly.pdbx_strand_id
1 'polypeptide(L)'
;MKEILQSIIPVITAFLGAFLTYLAQSKLINKQLTLNKEQIKFTKSRDSLGKLKSLHLSIMFILTDLDIDTKSFKKNEIDLKTYESRCNYARDTLTDIISEAFKLYTQQLDFEIEGLLDFYLEIDAFITRSLFKKPYTSAKNDNIFPTYYSYDFSMKTADKLLSRIEKTAQIINK
;
A
#
# COMPACT_ATOMS: atom_id res chain seq x y z
N MET A 1 -20.39 -23.47 -68.45
CA MET A 1 -20.97 -23.06 -67.20
C MET A 1 -20.62 -24.01 -66.05
N LYS A 2 -20.73 -25.35 -66.15
CA LYS A 2 -20.39 -26.29 -65.09
C LYS A 2 -18.92 -26.26 -64.65
N GLU A 3 -17.99 -26.11 -65.57
CA GLU A 3 -16.55 -26.09 -65.26
C GLU A 3 -16.12 -24.84 -64.49
N ILE A 4 -16.75 -23.68 -64.78
CA ILE A 4 -16.50 -22.43 -64.06
C ILE A 4 -16.99 -22.52 -62.62
N LEU A 5 -18.15 -23.11 -62.41
CA LEU A 5 -18.70 -23.34 -61.08
C LEU A 5 -17.81 -24.33 -60.25
N GLN A 6 -17.28 -25.37 -60.87
CA GLN A 6 -16.40 -26.33 -60.21
C GLN A 6 -15.05 -25.72 -59.76
N SER A 7 -14.55 -24.72 -60.44
CA SER A 7 -13.30 -24.02 -60.03
C SER A 7 -13.52 -22.91 -58.99
N ILE A 8 -14.72 -22.31 -58.96
CA ILE A 8 -15.03 -21.22 -58.04
C ILE A 8 -15.40 -21.71 -56.62
N ILE A 9 -16.09 -22.83 -56.52
CA ILE A 9 -16.53 -23.39 -55.22
C ILE A 9 -15.35 -23.64 -54.25
N PRO A 10 -14.21 -24.27 -54.62
CA PRO A 10 -13.09 -24.46 -53.74
C PRO A 10 -12.46 -23.14 -53.25
N VAL A 11 -12.41 -22.13 -54.11
CA VAL A 11 -11.85 -20.81 -53.76
C VAL A 11 -12.74 -20.11 -52.73
N ILE A 12 -14.05 -20.12 -52.92
CA ILE A 12 -14.99 -19.54 -51.95
C ILE A 12 -14.95 -20.29 -50.63
N THR A 13 -14.85 -21.63 -50.65
CA THR A 13 -14.77 -22.44 -49.44
C THR A 13 -13.47 -22.16 -48.65
N ALA A 14 -12.34 -22.05 -49.35
CA ALA A 14 -11.05 -21.69 -48.74
C ALA A 14 -11.09 -20.30 -48.12
N PHE A 15 -11.69 -19.33 -48.82
CA PHE A 15 -11.83 -17.96 -48.32
C PHE A 15 -12.74 -17.89 -47.10
N LEU A 16 -13.88 -18.57 -47.10
CA LEU A 16 -14.78 -18.65 -45.95
C LEU A 16 -14.10 -19.37 -44.74
N GLY A 17 -13.37 -20.44 -45.00
CA GLY A 17 -12.61 -21.13 -43.99
C GLY A 17 -11.54 -20.25 -43.34
N ALA A 18 -10.76 -19.53 -44.15
CA ALA A 18 -9.74 -18.58 -43.67
C ALA A 18 -10.38 -17.43 -42.88
N PHE A 19 -11.52 -16.89 -43.35
CA PHE A 19 -12.24 -15.81 -42.67
C PHE A 19 -12.81 -16.25 -41.33
N LEU A 20 -13.42 -17.43 -41.23
CA LEU A 20 -13.92 -17.98 -39.97
C LEU A 20 -12.79 -18.25 -39.00
N THR A 21 -11.65 -18.78 -39.47
CA THR A 21 -10.45 -19.00 -38.64
C THR A 21 -9.92 -17.67 -38.13
N TYR A 22 -9.86 -16.64 -38.97
CA TYR A 22 -9.43 -15.29 -38.53
C TYR A 22 -10.35 -14.72 -37.46
N LEU A 23 -11.69 -14.83 -37.63
CA LEU A 23 -12.64 -14.38 -36.60
C LEU A 23 -12.48 -15.13 -35.27
N ALA A 24 -12.30 -16.46 -35.34
CA ALA A 24 -12.08 -17.27 -34.13
C ALA A 24 -10.76 -16.89 -33.41
N GLN A 25 -9.69 -16.73 -34.18
CA GLN A 25 -8.38 -16.30 -33.62
C GLN A 25 -8.45 -14.89 -33.05
N SER A 26 -9.11 -13.95 -33.70
CA SER A 26 -9.30 -12.57 -33.22
C SER A 26 -10.03 -12.55 -31.86
N LYS A 27 -11.11 -13.34 -31.72
CA LYS A 27 -11.82 -13.47 -30.44
C LYS A 27 -10.95 -14.09 -29.35
N LEU A 28 -10.16 -15.13 -29.68
CA LEU A 28 -9.25 -15.78 -28.74
C LEU A 28 -8.15 -14.82 -28.25
N ILE A 29 -7.54 -14.08 -29.18
CA ILE A 29 -6.50 -13.08 -28.87
C ILE A 29 -7.07 -11.99 -27.96
N ASN A 30 -8.26 -11.45 -28.26
CA ASN A 30 -8.90 -10.43 -27.44
C ASN A 30 -9.21 -10.96 -26.03
N LYS A 31 -9.67 -12.21 -25.90
CA LYS A 31 -9.89 -12.83 -24.60
C LYS A 31 -8.59 -13.02 -23.83
N GLN A 32 -7.51 -13.46 -24.49
CA GLN A 32 -6.20 -13.60 -23.88
C GLN A 32 -5.62 -12.25 -23.42
N LEU A 33 -5.77 -11.19 -24.23
CA LEU A 33 -5.35 -9.84 -23.86
C LEU A 33 -6.09 -9.32 -22.64
N THR A 34 -7.38 -9.57 -22.53
CA THR A 34 -8.19 -9.19 -21.36
C THR A 34 -7.71 -9.93 -20.11
N LEU A 35 -7.56 -11.25 -20.20
CA LEU A 35 -7.06 -12.07 -19.08
C LEU A 35 -5.65 -11.66 -18.65
N ASN A 36 -4.76 -11.38 -19.59
CA ASN A 36 -3.41 -10.90 -19.26
C ASN A 36 -3.44 -9.54 -18.56
N LYS A 37 -4.29 -8.61 -19.00
CA LYS A 37 -4.46 -7.31 -18.32
C LYS A 37 -4.97 -7.48 -16.90
N GLU A 38 -5.95 -8.35 -16.68
CA GLU A 38 -6.48 -8.66 -15.35
C GLU A 38 -5.42 -9.29 -14.45
N GLN A 39 -4.63 -10.24 -14.97
CA GLN A 39 -3.53 -10.85 -14.23
C GLN A 39 -2.44 -9.84 -13.85
N ILE A 40 -2.06 -8.95 -14.76
CA ILE A 40 -1.07 -7.89 -14.47
C ILE A 40 -1.61 -6.96 -13.39
N LYS A 41 -2.88 -6.54 -13.49
CA LYS A 41 -3.52 -5.68 -12.49
C LYS A 41 -3.56 -6.36 -11.13
N PHE A 42 -3.93 -7.63 -11.08
CA PHE A 42 -3.99 -8.44 -9.88
C PHE A 42 -2.61 -8.60 -9.22
N THR A 43 -1.58 -8.96 -9.98
CA THR A 43 -0.21 -9.10 -9.48
C THR A 43 0.30 -7.78 -8.92
N LYS A 44 0.07 -6.68 -9.63
CA LYS A 44 0.46 -5.33 -9.19
C LYS A 44 -0.22 -4.96 -7.86
N SER A 45 -1.52 -5.21 -7.72
CA SER A 45 -2.26 -4.92 -6.48
C SER A 45 -1.75 -5.75 -5.31
N ARG A 46 -1.44 -7.03 -5.54
CA ARG A 46 -0.87 -7.92 -4.52
C ARG A 46 0.51 -7.45 -4.04
N ASP A 47 1.38 -7.07 -4.97
CA ASP A 47 2.73 -6.62 -4.64
C ASP A 47 2.69 -5.28 -3.91
N SER A 48 1.80 -4.37 -4.34
CA SER A 48 1.57 -3.08 -3.67
C SER A 48 1.02 -3.26 -2.25
N LEU A 49 0.13 -4.23 -2.04
CA LEU A 49 -0.40 -4.55 -0.72
C LEU A 49 0.66 -5.17 0.21
N GLY A 50 1.52 -6.05 -0.33
CA GLY A 50 2.67 -6.58 0.41
C GLY A 50 3.63 -5.48 0.87
N LYS A 51 3.91 -4.53 -0.02
CA LYS A 51 4.74 -3.36 0.29
C LYS A 51 4.07 -2.44 1.32
N LEU A 52 2.78 -2.18 1.18
CA LEU A 52 1.99 -1.39 2.14
C LEU A 52 2.02 -2.02 3.54
N LYS A 53 1.88 -3.35 3.63
CA LYS A 53 2.02 -4.09 4.89
C LYS A 53 3.39 -3.86 5.53
N SER A 54 4.46 -3.94 4.74
CA SER A 54 5.82 -3.71 5.23
C SER A 54 6.00 -2.29 5.77
N LEU A 55 5.52 -1.29 5.04
CA LEU A 55 5.57 0.11 5.48
C LEU A 55 4.76 0.33 6.77
N HIS A 56 3.58 -0.27 6.87
CA HIS A 56 2.75 -0.19 8.06
C HIS A 56 3.43 -0.79 9.29
N LEU A 57 4.06 -1.96 9.16
CA LEU A 57 4.88 -2.56 10.21
C LEU A 57 6.07 -1.66 10.61
N SER A 58 6.73 -1.04 9.64
CA SER A 58 7.82 -0.10 9.92
C SER A 58 7.35 1.10 10.74
N ILE A 59 6.16 1.65 10.46
CA ILE A 59 5.54 2.70 11.28
C ILE A 59 5.36 2.22 12.72
N MET A 60 4.81 1.02 12.92
CA MET A 60 4.59 0.45 14.25
C MET A 60 5.89 0.30 15.03
N PHE A 61 6.97 -0.17 14.40
CA PHE A 61 8.28 -0.29 15.02
C PHE A 61 8.83 1.05 15.45
N ILE A 62 8.80 2.07 14.57
CA ILE A 62 9.32 3.41 14.89
C ILE A 62 8.52 4.06 16.03
N LEU A 63 7.20 3.91 16.05
CA LEU A 63 6.37 4.40 17.15
C LEU A 63 6.70 3.70 18.48
N THR A 64 7.00 2.40 18.43
CA THR A 64 7.42 1.62 19.60
C THR A 64 8.77 2.10 20.12
N ASP A 65 9.74 2.26 19.24
CA ASP A 65 11.07 2.76 19.62
C ASP A 65 10.97 4.16 20.21
N LEU A 66 10.16 5.03 19.62
CA LEU A 66 9.96 6.40 20.12
C LEU A 66 9.29 6.43 21.51
N ASP A 67 8.37 5.51 21.79
CA ASP A 67 7.78 5.37 23.14
C ASP A 67 8.81 4.89 24.17
N ILE A 68 9.64 3.91 23.80
CA ILE A 68 10.74 3.42 24.65
C ILE A 68 11.72 4.55 24.94
N ASP A 69 12.16 5.28 23.91
CA ASP A 69 13.10 6.40 24.06
C ASP A 69 12.53 7.52 24.92
N THR A 70 11.22 7.80 24.78
CA THR A 70 10.53 8.79 25.62
C THR A 70 10.50 8.37 27.09
N LYS A 71 10.23 7.10 27.35
CA LYS A 71 10.24 6.54 28.71
C LYS A 71 11.64 6.58 29.32
N SER A 72 12.66 6.21 28.55
CA SER A 72 14.06 6.24 28.98
C SER A 72 14.54 7.67 29.25
N PHE A 73 14.14 8.65 28.43
CA PHE A 73 14.43 10.05 28.66
C PHE A 73 13.76 10.57 29.94
N LYS A 74 12.49 10.24 30.19
CA LYS A 74 11.77 10.60 31.42
C LYS A 74 12.42 10.04 32.69
N LYS A 75 13.03 8.85 32.58
CA LYS A 75 13.77 8.21 33.69
C LYS A 75 15.21 8.72 33.82
N ASN A 76 15.67 9.63 32.97
CA ASN A 76 17.06 10.10 32.87
C ASN A 76 18.05 8.99 32.51
N GLU A 77 17.64 7.93 31.83
CA GLU A 77 18.49 6.85 31.33
C GLU A 77 19.25 7.27 30.05
N ILE A 78 18.72 8.23 29.29
CA ILE A 78 19.37 8.85 28.14
C ILE A 78 19.40 10.38 28.32
N ASP A 79 20.42 11.03 27.76
CA ASP A 79 20.54 12.48 27.78
C ASP A 79 19.68 13.16 26.71
N LEU A 80 19.53 14.48 26.84
CA LEU A 80 18.73 15.29 25.92
C LEU A 80 19.21 15.20 24.46
N LYS A 81 20.53 15.22 24.25
CA LYS A 81 21.12 15.19 22.91
C LYS A 81 20.83 13.85 22.20
N THR A 82 20.95 12.76 22.93
CA THR A 82 20.61 11.41 22.44
C THR A 82 19.13 11.33 22.09
N TYR A 83 18.26 11.82 22.99
CA TYR A 83 16.82 11.83 22.76
C TYR A 83 16.42 12.68 21.55
N GLU A 84 16.97 13.89 21.40
CA GLU A 84 16.75 14.73 20.22
C GLU A 84 17.18 14.05 18.92
N SER A 85 18.34 13.40 18.92
CA SER A 85 18.83 12.67 17.75
C SER A 85 17.88 11.55 17.34
N ARG A 86 17.34 10.80 18.32
CA ARG A 86 16.37 9.71 18.07
C ARG A 86 15.02 10.24 17.58
N CYS A 87 14.53 11.34 18.16
CA CYS A 87 13.32 12.00 17.67
C CYS A 87 13.48 12.51 16.24
N ASN A 88 14.63 13.08 15.88
CA ASN A 88 14.91 13.53 14.53
C ASN A 88 14.95 12.35 13.55
N TYR A 89 15.60 11.26 13.93
CA TYR A 89 15.60 10.03 13.12
C TYR A 89 14.19 9.47 12.90
N ALA A 90 13.39 9.37 13.98
CA ALA A 90 12.01 8.91 13.90
C ALA A 90 11.17 9.82 12.99
N ARG A 91 11.31 11.15 13.12
CA ARG A 91 10.63 12.13 12.27
C ARG A 91 10.94 11.91 10.80
N ASP A 92 12.23 11.89 10.44
CA ASP A 92 12.66 11.81 9.06
C ASP A 92 12.22 10.48 8.44
N THR A 93 12.41 9.37 9.16
CA THR A 93 12.02 8.04 8.71
C THR A 93 10.49 7.90 8.57
N LEU A 94 9.70 8.39 9.53
CA LEU A 94 8.24 8.36 9.45
C LEU A 94 7.73 9.21 8.28
N THR A 95 8.33 10.38 8.02
CA THR A 95 7.96 11.24 6.89
C THR A 95 8.13 10.49 5.57
N ASP A 96 9.25 9.81 5.37
CA ASP A 96 9.51 9.04 4.14
C ASP A 96 8.53 7.87 3.99
N ILE A 97 8.32 7.10 5.07
CA ILE A 97 7.42 5.94 5.07
C ILE A 97 5.98 6.35 4.79
N ILE A 98 5.49 7.40 5.45
CA ILE A 98 4.12 7.91 5.25
C ILE A 98 3.93 8.41 3.83
N SER A 99 4.88 9.15 3.28
CA SER A 99 4.83 9.62 1.89
C SER A 99 4.74 8.45 0.90
N GLU A 100 5.54 7.40 1.11
CA GLU A 100 5.51 6.21 0.27
C GLU A 100 4.20 5.41 0.43
N ALA A 101 3.71 5.25 1.66
CA ALA A 101 2.46 4.58 1.96
C ALA A 101 1.26 5.29 1.32
N PHE A 102 1.21 6.62 1.40
CA PHE A 102 0.21 7.44 0.71
C PHE A 102 0.22 7.23 -0.80
N LYS A 103 1.41 7.27 -1.40
CA LYS A 103 1.58 7.06 -2.84
C LYS A 103 1.12 5.68 -3.28
N LEU A 104 1.48 4.64 -2.53
CA LEU A 104 1.02 3.28 -2.79
C LEU A 104 -0.50 3.17 -2.69
N TYR A 105 -1.06 3.68 -1.61
CA TYR A 105 -2.49 3.59 -1.33
C TYR A 105 -3.33 4.33 -2.37
N THR A 106 -2.96 5.56 -2.72
CA THR A 106 -3.75 6.40 -3.62
C THR A 106 -3.54 6.12 -5.10
N GLN A 107 -2.38 5.58 -5.50
CA GLN A 107 -2.03 5.44 -6.91
C GLN A 107 -1.96 4.00 -7.40
N GLN A 108 -1.86 3.02 -6.52
CA GLN A 108 -1.60 1.63 -6.91
C GLN A 108 -2.63 0.63 -6.39
N LEU A 109 -3.44 0.99 -5.42
CA LEU A 109 -4.52 0.14 -4.91
C LEU A 109 -5.85 0.60 -5.49
N ASP A 110 -6.60 -0.35 -6.04
CA ASP A 110 -7.94 -0.14 -6.61
C ASP A 110 -9.07 -0.40 -5.58
N PHE A 111 -8.72 -0.53 -4.31
CA PHE A 111 -9.67 -0.82 -3.22
C PHE A 111 -9.31 -0.01 -1.98
N GLU A 112 -10.33 0.27 -1.20
CA GLU A 112 -10.20 1.03 0.04
C GLU A 112 -10.03 0.09 1.25
N ILE A 113 -9.11 0.47 2.16
CA ILE A 113 -8.96 -0.15 3.47
C ILE A 113 -9.45 0.89 4.48
N GLU A 114 -10.65 0.65 5.01
CA GLU A 114 -11.34 1.56 5.92
C GLU A 114 -10.46 2.00 7.11
N GLY A 115 -10.28 3.31 7.26
CA GLY A 115 -9.52 3.95 8.33
C GLY A 115 -8.01 3.98 8.13
N LEU A 116 -7.48 3.42 7.04
CA LEU A 116 -6.02 3.42 6.80
C LEU A 116 -5.51 4.80 6.43
N LEU A 117 -6.25 5.50 5.59
CA LEU A 117 -5.91 6.86 5.19
C LEU A 117 -5.94 7.81 6.39
N ASP A 118 -6.98 7.72 7.22
CA ASP A 118 -7.12 8.53 8.42
C ASP A 118 -5.95 8.30 9.38
N PHE A 119 -5.57 7.02 9.59
CA PHE A 119 -4.42 6.69 10.41
C PHE A 119 -3.11 7.31 9.89
N TYR A 120 -2.87 7.28 8.58
CA TYR A 120 -1.66 7.89 8.02
C TYR A 120 -1.69 9.42 8.13
N LEU A 121 -2.84 10.05 7.93
CA LEU A 121 -3.02 11.49 8.17
C LEU A 121 -2.77 11.89 9.63
N GLU A 122 -3.18 11.04 10.56
CA GLU A 122 -2.93 11.26 11.99
C GLU A 122 -1.45 11.15 12.35
N ILE A 123 -0.74 10.15 11.78
CA ILE A 123 0.71 10.04 11.95
C ILE A 123 1.43 11.25 11.34
N ASP A 124 1.04 11.70 10.17
CA ASP A 124 1.60 12.92 9.56
C ASP A 124 1.35 14.16 10.43
N ALA A 125 0.15 14.30 10.98
CA ALA A 125 -0.17 15.36 11.93
C ALA A 125 0.65 15.25 13.23
N PHE A 126 0.90 14.04 13.74
CA PHE A 126 1.77 13.80 14.88
C PHE A 126 3.21 14.23 14.58
N ILE A 127 3.77 13.85 13.43
CA ILE A 127 5.09 14.27 12.98
C ILE A 127 5.17 15.81 13.00
N THR A 128 4.22 16.48 12.35
CA THR A 128 4.21 17.93 12.19
C THR A 128 4.03 18.66 13.52
N ARG A 129 3.15 18.21 14.38
CA ARG A 129 2.80 18.88 15.64
C ARG A 129 3.74 18.59 16.79
N SER A 130 4.22 17.37 16.87
CA SER A 130 4.98 16.90 18.04
C SER A 130 6.48 16.77 17.76
N LEU A 131 6.87 16.18 16.63
CA LEU A 131 8.28 15.92 16.33
C LEU A 131 9.01 17.13 15.73
N PHE A 132 8.31 18.04 15.01
CA PHE A 132 8.91 19.28 14.52
C PHE A 132 8.96 20.40 15.55
N LYS A 133 8.04 20.42 16.54
CA LYS A 133 7.92 21.50 17.54
C LYS A 133 8.66 21.24 18.85
N LYS A 134 9.91 20.77 18.80
CA LYS A 134 10.74 20.55 20.00
C LYS A 134 10.15 19.50 20.97
N PRO A 135 10.17 18.22 20.60
CA PRO A 135 9.55 17.12 21.37
C PRO A 135 10.08 17.00 22.81
N TYR A 136 11.30 17.44 23.06
CA TYR A 136 11.96 17.33 24.37
C TYR A 136 11.39 18.26 25.45
N THR A 137 10.83 19.41 25.11
CA THR A 137 10.16 20.28 26.09
C THR A 137 8.83 19.69 26.53
N SER A 138 8.12 19.03 25.63
CA SER A 138 6.87 18.35 25.91
C SER A 138 7.11 17.03 26.67
N ALA A 139 8.22 16.33 26.44
CA ALA A 139 8.50 15.03 27.07
C ALA A 139 8.71 15.10 28.59
N LYS A 140 9.18 16.24 29.12
CA LYS A 140 9.31 16.44 30.58
C LYS A 140 7.97 16.69 31.27
N ASN A 141 7.04 17.33 30.59
CA ASN A 141 5.79 17.80 31.19
C ASN A 141 4.55 17.05 30.67
N ASP A 142 4.55 16.56 29.41
CA ASP A 142 3.41 15.92 28.76
C ASP A 142 3.84 14.69 27.96
N ASN A 143 2.87 13.88 27.52
CA ASN A 143 3.11 12.84 26.53
C ASN A 143 3.51 13.47 25.20
N ILE A 144 4.56 12.94 24.54
CA ILE A 144 4.92 13.28 23.16
C ILE A 144 3.75 13.01 22.22
N PHE A 145 3.08 11.89 22.45
CA PHE A 145 1.86 11.55 21.72
C PHE A 145 0.77 12.54 22.11
N PRO A 146 0.08 13.15 21.14
CA PRO A 146 -1.05 14.03 21.41
C PRO A 146 -2.02 13.38 22.39
N THR A 147 -2.68 14.17 23.24
CA THR A 147 -3.62 13.71 24.28
C THR A 147 -4.74 12.82 23.72
N TYR A 148 -5.04 12.90 22.44
CA TYR A 148 -6.01 12.04 21.73
C TYR A 148 -5.42 10.70 21.32
N TYR A 149 -4.08 10.55 21.29
CA TYR A 149 -3.37 9.37 20.83
C TYR A 149 -2.32 9.00 21.86
N SER A 150 -2.77 8.33 22.93
CA SER A 150 -1.81 7.58 23.73
C SER A 150 -1.13 6.55 22.80
N TYR A 151 0.12 6.24 23.07
CA TYR A 151 0.84 5.16 22.37
C TYR A 151 -0.04 3.90 22.24
N ASP A 152 -0.69 3.50 23.33
CA ASP A 152 -1.59 2.33 23.36
C ASP A 152 -2.75 2.44 22.37
N PHE A 153 -3.34 3.63 22.20
CA PHE A 153 -4.43 3.84 21.25
C PHE A 153 -3.90 3.77 19.82
N SER A 154 -2.78 4.41 19.52
CA SER A 154 -2.15 4.38 18.20
C SER A 154 -1.75 2.96 17.82
N MET A 155 -1.19 2.18 18.73
CA MET A 155 -0.80 0.79 18.49
C MET A 155 -2.00 -0.13 18.30
N LYS A 156 -3.08 0.01 19.10
CA LYS A 156 -4.34 -0.74 18.88
C LYS A 156 -4.97 -0.45 17.53
N THR A 157 -4.93 0.82 17.09
CA THR A 157 -5.41 1.21 15.76
C THR A 157 -4.54 0.60 14.66
N ALA A 158 -3.22 0.68 14.80
CA ALA A 158 -2.28 0.10 13.86
C ALA A 158 -2.44 -1.43 13.73
N ASP A 159 -2.57 -2.16 14.84
CA ASP A 159 -2.82 -3.61 14.85
C ASP A 159 -4.13 -3.98 14.14
N LYS A 160 -5.19 -3.22 14.38
CA LYS A 160 -6.48 -3.42 13.71
C LYS A 160 -6.37 -3.21 12.19
N LEU A 161 -5.63 -2.18 11.78
CA LEU A 161 -5.39 -1.89 10.37
C LEU A 161 -4.48 -2.94 9.72
N LEU A 162 -3.45 -3.41 10.41
CA LEU A 162 -2.63 -4.52 9.95
C LEU A 162 -3.47 -5.76 9.66
N SER A 163 -4.39 -6.12 10.56
CA SER A 163 -5.32 -7.23 10.35
C SER A 163 -6.24 -7.01 9.15
N ARG A 164 -6.66 -5.77 8.86
CA ARG A 164 -7.44 -5.44 7.66
C ARG A 164 -6.62 -5.58 6.39
N ILE A 165 -5.37 -5.11 6.37
CA ILE A 165 -4.43 -5.27 5.26
C ILE A 165 -4.24 -6.77 4.96
N GLU A 166 -4.02 -7.59 5.98
CA GLU A 166 -3.83 -9.04 5.85
C GLU A 166 -5.08 -9.76 5.33
N LYS A 167 -6.26 -9.43 5.83
CA LYS A 167 -7.52 -9.98 5.32
C LYS A 167 -7.73 -9.63 3.84
N THR A 168 -7.45 -8.38 3.46
CA THR A 168 -7.54 -7.94 2.07
C THR A 168 -6.56 -8.72 1.19
N ALA A 169 -5.33 -8.96 1.66
CA ALA A 169 -4.35 -9.79 0.96
C ALA A 169 -4.82 -11.23 0.77
N GLN A 170 -5.51 -11.81 1.77
CA GLN A 170 -6.07 -13.17 1.67
C GLN A 170 -7.22 -13.26 0.67
N ILE A 171 -8.05 -12.22 0.55
CA ILE A 171 -9.14 -12.17 -0.44
C ILE A 171 -8.59 -12.10 -1.85
N ILE A 172 -7.55 -11.30 -2.06
CA ILE A 172 -6.89 -11.14 -3.36
C ILE A 172 -6.15 -12.43 -3.76
N ASN A 173 -5.67 -13.25 -2.84
CA ASN A 173 -4.94 -14.49 -3.12
C ASN A 173 -5.85 -15.71 -3.35
N LYS A 174 -7.17 -15.58 -3.29
CA LYS A 174 -8.17 -16.61 -3.64
C LYS A 174 -8.67 -16.46 -5.06
#